data_1a446eb6fba6172d9e23420b1ec7bf26
#
_entry.id   1a446eb6fba6172d9e23420b1ec7bf26
#
_cell.length_a   1.000
_cell.length_b   1.000
_cell.length_c   1.000
_cell.angle_alpha   90.00
_cell.angle_beta   90.00
_cell.angle_gamma   90.00
#
_symmetry.space_group_name_H-M   'P 1'
#
loop_
_entity.id
_entity.type
_entity.pdbx_description
1 polymer ?
#
loop_
_entity_poly.entity_id
_entity_poly.type
_entity_poly.pdbx_seq_one_letter_code
_entity_poly.pdbx_strand_id
1 'polypeptide(L)'
;MDEIHRLNKDKQDILLPHLESGLITLIGLTTSNPYHKINPAIRSRCQIFELKPLTLDEVIEGLNRAIKCEDLKGIKIKKDVIEYIAKLSSGDLRSAYNLLEICYYSTSDKNITMDVVTKINNKPALFADKDETGHYDLLSAFQKSIRGSDVNAALHYLARLLVIEDLDSIYRRMTVIAYEDIGLANPSMGPKVDACINACERVGMPEAMIPLSVTITEMALSPKSNSAYSALHDAIKDIESGNNYPIPETIRIDSTIYKYPHDYKGSYVVQQYMPDNLINKIYYKPKLTSKYEQNLALIDQRIKKIKEQSK
;
A
#
# COMPACT_ATOMS: atom_id res chain seq x y z
N MET A 1 23.64 -10.67 -2.64
CA MET A 1 23.33 -9.44 -3.39
C MET A 1 22.31 -8.67 -2.58
N ASP A 2 22.67 -7.48 -2.14
CA ASP A 2 21.79 -6.57 -1.40
C ASP A 2 20.94 -5.77 -2.40
N GLU A 3 19.70 -5.42 -2.00
CA GLU A 3 18.76 -4.64 -2.81
C GLU A 3 18.54 -5.20 -4.24
N ILE A 4 18.38 -6.51 -4.36
CA ILE A 4 18.28 -7.19 -5.67
C ILE A 4 17.15 -6.63 -6.55
N HIS A 5 16.11 -6.03 -5.96
CA HIS A 5 15.00 -5.39 -6.68
C HIS A 5 15.41 -4.15 -7.50
N ARG A 6 16.60 -3.59 -7.25
CA ARG A 6 17.17 -2.47 -8.05
C ARG A 6 17.70 -2.93 -9.41
N LEU A 7 17.93 -4.23 -9.59
CA LEU A 7 18.19 -4.77 -10.91
C LEU A 7 16.91 -4.76 -11.74
N ASN A 8 16.95 -4.20 -12.95
CA ASN A 8 15.86 -4.35 -13.90
C ASN A 8 15.72 -5.81 -14.32
N LYS A 9 14.57 -6.18 -14.92
CA LYS A 9 14.26 -7.57 -15.28
C LYS A 9 15.31 -8.18 -16.21
N ASP A 10 15.81 -7.42 -17.19
CA ASP A 10 16.81 -7.89 -18.15
C ASP A 10 18.14 -8.27 -17.47
N LYS A 11 18.56 -7.47 -16.46
CA LYS A 11 19.76 -7.79 -15.66
C LYS A 11 19.52 -8.97 -14.71
N GLN A 12 18.30 -9.14 -14.24
CA GLN A 12 17.94 -10.32 -13.45
C GLN A 12 17.99 -11.59 -14.33
N ASP A 13 17.58 -11.50 -15.59
CA ASP A 13 17.61 -12.65 -16.53
C ASP A 13 19.02 -13.16 -16.83
N ILE A 14 20.04 -12.30 -16.78
CA ILE A 14 21.45 -12.69 -16.94
C ILE A 14 21.89 -13.70 -15.87
N LEU A 15 21.28 -13.68 -14.69
CA LEU A 15 21.60 -14.62 -13.62
C LEU A 15 21.05 -16.03 -13.85
N LEU A 16 20.02 -16.20 -14.67
CA LEU A 16 19.30 -17.45 -14.84
C LEU A 16 20.18 -18.60 -15.34
N PRO A 17 20.98 -18.46 -16.42
CA PRO A 17 21.84 -19.56 -16.90
C PRO A 17 22.85 -20.03 -15.86
N HIS A 18 23.34 -19.10 -15.03
CA HIS A 18 24.34 -19.40 -14.00
C HIS A 18 23.71 -20.07 -12.76
N LEU A 19 22.45 -19.74 -12.44
CA LEU A 19 21.68 -20.44 -11.43
C LEU A 19 21.28 -21.84 -11.87
N GLU A 20 20.89 -22.01 -13.13
CA GLU A 20 20.48 -23.29 -13.69
C GLU A 20 21.66 -24.27 -13.81
N SER A 21 22.83 -23.78 -14.18
CA SER A 21 24.06 -24.60 -14.25
C SER A 21 24.66 -24.91 -12.87
N GLY A 22 24.15 -24.31 -11.79
CA GLY A 22 24.72 -24.44 -10.45
C GLY A 22 26.07 -23.73 -10.26
N LEU A 23 26.47 -22.87 -11.23
CA LEU A 23 27.72 -22.11 -11.16
C LEU A 23 27.72 -21.11 -10.00
N ILE A 24 26.55 -20.54 -9.69
CA ILE A 24 26.39 -19.59 -8.57
C ILE A 24 25.26 -20.03 -7.64
N THR A 25 25.42 -19.72 -6.34
CA THR A 25 24.34 -19.73 -5.36
C THR A 25 23.92 -18.30 -5.10
N LEU A 26 22.65 -17.97 -5.36
CA LEU A 26 22.13 -16.61 -5.17
C LEU A 26 21.54 -16.45 -3.78
N ILE A 27 22.06 -15.48 -3.02
CA ILE A 27 21.43 -14.95 -1.82
C ILE A 27 21.07 -13.49 -2.12
N GLY A 28 19.78 -13.24 -2.34
CA GLY A 28 19.24 -11.91 -2.65
C GLY A 28 18.49 -11.35 -1.45
N LEU A 29 18.79 -10.09 -1.09
CA LEU A 29 18.10 -9.34 -0.05
C LEU A 29 17.26 -8.26 -0.71
N THR A 30 16.06 -8.03 -0.21
CA THR A 30 15.17 -6.97 -0.71
C THR A 30 14.21 -6.49 0.38
N THR A 31 13.97 -5.19 0.41
CA THR A 31 12.91 -4.57 1.23
C THR A 31 11.56 -4.52 0.50
N SER A 32 11.56 -4.78 -0.82
CA SER A 32 10.35 -4.78 -1.64
C SER A 32 9.71 -6.16 -1.71
N ASN A 33 8.39 -6.22 -1.91
CA ASN A 33 7.69 -7.49 -2.11
C ASN A 33 8.29 -8.27 -3.29
N PRO A 34 8.90 -9.45 -3.06
CA PRO A 34 9.60 -10.21 -4.09
C PRO A 34 8.66 -10.71 -5.19
N TYR A 35 7.38 -10.89 -4.90
CA TYR A 35 6.39 -11.34 -5.89
C TYR A 35 6.14 -10.32 -7.00
N HIS A 36 6.38 -9.03 -6.74
CA HIS A 36 6.18 -7.95 -7.70
C HIS A 36 7.48 -7.48 -8.36
N LYS A 37 8.59 -7.53 -7.64
CA LYS A 37 9.85 -6.91 -8.08
C LYS A 37 10.89 -7.89 -8.62
N ILE A 38 10.81 -9.16 -8.24
CA ILE A 38 11.77 -10.19 -8.68
C ILE A 38 11.14 -11.02 -9.81
N ASN A 39 11.95 -11.28 -10.85
CA ASN A 39 11.53 -12.11 -11.98
C ASN A 39 10.99 -13.47 -11.51
N PRO A 40 9.80 -13.90 -11.98
CA PRO A 40 9.22 -15.20 -11.65
C PRO A 40 10.17 -16.38 -11.86
N ALA A 41 11.03 -16.33 -12.90
CA ALA A 41 12.00 -17.38 -13.20
C ALA A 41 13.09 -17.49 -12.12
N ILE A 42 13.55 -16.39 -11.53
CA ILE A 42 14.46 -16.41 -10.36
C ILE A 42 13.72 -16.93 -9.13
N ARG A 43 12.51 -16.42 -8.88
CA ARG A 43 11.71 -16.85 -7.71
C ARG A 43 11.42 -18.35 -7.68
N SER A 44 11.18 -18.95 -8.85
CA SER A 44 10.93 -20.40 -8.94
C SER A 44 12.16 -21.25 -8.61
N ARG A 45 13.37 -20.66 -8.66
CA ARG A 45 14.66 -21.31 -8.40
C ARG A 45 15.26 -20.94 -7.04
N CYS A 46 14.59 -20.07 -6.27
CA CYS A 46 15.05 -19.62 -4.96
C CYS A 46 14.00 -19.90 -3.89
N GLN A 47 14.45 -20.20 -2.69
CA GLN A 47 13.58 -20.24 -1.52
C GLN A 47 13.42 -18.81 -0.98
N ILE A 48 12.19 -18.39 -0.72
CA ILE A 48 11.90 -17.06 -0.15
C ILE A 48 11.78 -17.23 1.36
N PHE A 49 12.54 -16.41 2.09
CA PHE A 49 12.46 -16.28 3.55
C PHE A 49 12.07 -14.86 3.90
N GLU A 50 11.04 -14.72 4.71
CA GLU A 50 10.64 -13.43 5.26
C GLU A 50 11.38 -13.19 6.58
N LEU A 51 12.15 -12.09 6.65
CA LEU A 51 12.77 -11.62 7.87
C LEU A 51 11.83 -10.65 8.57
N LYS A 52 11.47 -10.98 9.80
CA LYS A 52 10.66 -10.10 10.65
C LYS A 52 11.53 -9.11 11.41
N PRO A 53 10.99 -7.93 11.77
CA PRO A 53 11.65 -7.04 12.73
C PRO A 53 12.01 -7.79 14.01
N LEU A 54 13.10 -7.38 14.62
CA LEU A 54 13.54 -7.96 15.90
C LEU A 54 12.56 -7.57 17.00
N THR A 55 12.31 -8.51 17.91
CA THR A 55 11.56 -8.24 19.12
C THR A 55 12.31 -7.31 20.06
N LEU A 56 11.62 -6.69 21.01
CA LEU A 56 12.24 -5.80 22.00
C LEU A 56 13.39 -6.51 22.75
N ASP A 57 13.19 -7.77 23.14
CA ASP A 57 14.18 -8.54 23.88
C ASP A 57 15.41 -8.86 23.02
N GLU A 58 15.24 -9.16 21.75
CA GLU A 58 16.34 -9.40 20.81
C GLU A 58 17.17 -8.12 20.57
N VAL A 59 16.51 -6.95 20.48
CA VAL A 59 17.22 -5.66 20.39
C VAL A 59 17.98 -5.36 21.68
N ILE A 60 17.38 -5.60 22.85
CA ILE A 60 18.05 -5.44 24.15
C ILE A 60 19.26 -6.36 24.23
N GLU A 61 19.16 -7.60 23.77
CA GLU A 61 20.29 -8.52 23.71
C GLU A 61 21.40 -8.00 22.78
N GLY A 62 21.03 -7.48 21.60
CA GLY A 62 21.96 -6.85 20.68
C GLY A 62 22.70 -5.66 21.32
N LEU A 63 21.97 -4.75 21.97
CA LEU A 63 22.56 -3.62 22.70
C LEU A 63 23.49 -4.07 23.82
N ASN A 64 23.11 -5.09 24.59
CA ASN A 64 23.96 -5.65 25.65
C ASN A 64 25.25 -6.30 25.10
N ARG A 65 25.24 -6.81 23.87
CA ARG A 65 26.45 -7.28 23.18
C ARG A 65 27.32 -6.11 22.75
N ALA A 66 26.73 -5.06 22.16
CA ALA A 66 27.46 -3.86 21.74
C ALA A 66 28.16 -3.13 22.90
N ILE A 67 27.52 -3.02 24.07
CA ILE A 67 28.09 -2.41 25.28
C ILE A 67 29.39 -3.11 25.74
N LYS A 68 29.58 -4.39 25.42
CA LYS A 68 30.74 -5.19 25.77
C LYS A 68 31.86 -5.07 24.73
N CYS A 69 31.68 -4.41 23.61
CA CYS A 69 32.68 -4.23 22.57
C CYS A 69 33.73 -3.21 23.02
N GLU A 70 34.97 -3.36 22.50
CA GLU A 70 36.09 -2.43 22.80
C GLU A 70 35.78 -1.00 22.34
N ASP A 71 35.01 -0.82 21.30
CA ASP A 71 34.62 0.48 20.74
C ASP A 71 33.80 1.33 21.71
N LEU A 72 33.09 0.72 22.64
CA LEU A 72 32.27 1.38 23.67
C LEU A 72 32.90 1.25 25.08
N LYS A 73 34.22 1.18 25.15
CA LYS A 73 34.94 0.98 26.41
C LYS A 73 34.64 2.09 27.43
N GLY A 74 34.31 1.68 28.64
CA GLY A 74 34.02 2.60 29.76
C GLY A 74 32.58 3.15 29.76
N ILE A 75 31.71 2.67 28.90
CA ILE A 75 30.29 3.05 28.90
C ILE A 75 29.64 2.73 30.24
N LYS A 76 28.87 3.68 30.74
CA LYS A 76 27.99 3.54 31.92
C LYS A 76 26.55 3.79 31.48
N ILE A 77 25.74 2.75 31.52
CA ILE A 77 24.35 2.82 31.09
C ILE A 77 23.50 1.92 31.99
N LYS A 78 22.33 2.38 32.40
CA LYS A 78 21.40 1.61 33.21
C LYS A 78 20.47 0.78 32.29
N LYS A 79 19.89 -0.28 32.86
CA LYS A 79 18.98 -1.19 32.14
C LYS A 79 17.75 -0.50 31.58
N ASP A 80 17.16 0.42 32.32
CA ASP A 80 16.00 1.21 31.91
C ASP A 80 16.30 2.09 30.69
N VAL A 81 17.53 2.62 30.57
CA VAL A 81 17.98 3.40 29.41
C VAL A 81 18.21 2.50 28.19
N ILE A 82 18.74 1.28 28.37
CA ILE A 82 18.88 0.29 27.30
C ILE A 82 17.50 -0.11 26.74
N GLU A 83 16.54 -0.40 27.63
CA GLU A 83 15.18 -0.70 27.25
C GLU A 83 14.51 0.46 26.51
N TYR A 84 14.80 1.69 26.91
CA TYR A 84 14.30 2.89 26.22
C TYR A 84 14.88 3.04 24.82
N ILE A 85 16.20 2.88 24.64
CA ILE A 85 16.85 2.89 23.32
C ILE A 85 16.27 1.78 22.43
N ALA A 86 16.09 0.57 22.98
CA ALA A 86 15.50 -0.54 22.24
C ALA A 86 14.07 -0.24 21.79
N LYS A 87 13.23 0.35 22.64
CA LYS A 87 11.87 0.80 22.28
C LYS A 87 11.89 1.86 21.18
N LEU A 88 12.82 2.82 21.21
CA LEU A 88 12.96 3.86 20.19
C LEU A 88 13.37 3.31 18.82
N SER A 89 14.07 2.18 18.76
CA SER A 89 14.56 1.59 17.51
C SER A 89 13.50 0.80 16.74
N SER A 90 12.38 0.44 17.39
CA SER A 90 11.26 -0.26 16.75
C SER A 90 11.66 -1.54 15.99
N GLY A 91 12.53 -2.37 16.60
CA GLY A 91 13.01 -3.61 16.00
C GLY A 91 14.16 -3.46 14.99
N ASP A 92 14.61 -2.23 14.71
CA ASP A 92 15.78 -1.97 13.88
C ASP A 92 17.05 -1.85 14.74
N LEU A 93 17.86 -2.92 14.72
CA LEU A 93 19.09 -3.00 15.50
C LEU A 93 20.14 -1.99 15.05
N ARG A 94 20.20 -1.63 13.75
CA ARG A 94 21.11 -0.60 13.24
C ARG A 94 20.78 0.77 13.83
N SER A 95 19.49 1.11 13.85
CA SER A 95 18.99 2.34 14.49
C SER A 95 19.33 2.38 15.98
N ALA A 96 19.16 1.24 16.68
CA ALA A 96 19.51 1.12 18.09
C ALA A 96 21.02 1.34 18.34
N TYR A 97 21.87 0.74 17.54
CA TYR A 97 23.34 0.92 17.63
C TYR A 97 23.76 2.35 17.34
N ASN A 98 23.24 2.95 16.28
CA ASN A 98 23.54 4.34 15.94
C ASN A 98 23.17 5.29 17.09
N LEU A 99 21.99 5.11 17.69
CA LEU A 99 21.56 5.94 18.82
C LEU A 99 22.44 5.74 20.04
N LEU A 100 22.80 4.48 20.37
CA LEU A 100 23.74 4.17 21.46
C LEU A 100 25.09 4.80 21.22
N GLU A 101 25.65 4.70 20.02
CA GLU A 101 26.95 5.25 19.62
C GLU A 101 26.95 6.78 19.70
N ILE A 102 25.93 7.46 19.18
CA ILE A 102 25.78 8.91 19.27
C ILE A 102 25.72 9.35 20.74
N CYS A 103 24.96 8.65 21.58
CA CYS A 103 24.89 8.94 23.02
C CYS A 103 26.28 8.77 23.69
N TYR A 104 27.01 7.73 23.33
CA TYR A 104 28.35 7.48 23.87
C TYR A 104 29.36 8.58 23.50
N TYR A 105 29.37 9.04 22.25
CA TYR A 105 30.24 10.10 21.80
C TYR A 105 29.83 11.50 22.27
N SER A 106 28.56 11.69 22.58
CA SER A 106 28.02 12.97 23.08
C SER A 106 28.33 13.22 24.57
N THR A 107 28.74 12.19 25.30
CA THR A 107 29.07 12.31 26.74
C THR A 107 30.57 12.15 27.00
N SER A 108 31.18 13.11 27.69
CA SER A 108 32.61 13.07 28.04
C SER A 108 32.93 12.02 29.10
N ASP A 109 32.02 11.79 30.04
CA ASP A 109 32.17 10.82 31.14
C ASP A 109 31.64 9.42 30.80
N LYS A 110 31.19 9.23 29.55
CA LYS A 110 30.61 7.97 29.04
C LYS A 110 29.41 7.45 29.84
N ASN A 111 28.73 8.35 30.56
CA ASN A 111 27.55 8.03 31.35
C ASN A 111 26.29 8.40 30.59
N ILE A 112 25.60 7.38 30.00
CA ILE A 112 24.40 7.57 29.22
C ILE A 112 23.19 7.50 30.16
N THR A 113 22.53 8.64 30.30
CA THR A 113 21.31 8.80 31.09
C THR A 113 20.09 8.96 30.18
N MET A 114 18.90 8.82 30.74
CA MET A 114 17.64 9.05 30.01
C MET A 114 17.60 10.45 29.39
N ASP A 115 18.09 11.49 30.09
CA ASP A 115 18.15 12.85 29.59
C ASP A 115 19.06 13.01 28.36
N VAL A 116 20.17 12.27 28.30
CA VAL A 116 21.06 12.27 27.14
C VAL A 116 20.33 11.68 25.93
N VAL A 117 19.71 10.53 26.11
CA VAL A 117 18.95 9.86 25.02
C VAL A 117 17.82 10.77 24.53
N THR A 118 17.05 11.37 25.42
CA THR A 118 15.91 12.24 25.07
C THR A 118 16.37 13.52 24.36
N LYS A 119 17.51 14.11 24.74
CA LYS A 119 18.05 15.30 24.06
C LYS A 119 18.56 15.00 22.66
N ILE A 120 19.14 13.83 22.46
CA ILE A 120 19.67 13.39 21.15
C ILE A 120 18.52 12.95 20.25
N ASN A 121 17.58 12.19 20.79
CA ASN A 121 16.40 11.74 20.06
C ASN A 121 15.20 12.63 20.39
N ASN A 122 15.08 13.77 19.69
CA ASN A 122 13.96 14.70 19.83
C ASN A 122 12.58 14.12 19.39
N LYS A 123 12.53 12.86 18.95
CA LYS A 123 11.28 12.19 18.61
C LYS A 123 10.59 11.73 19.90
N PRO A 124 9.32 12.12 20.14
CA PRO A 124 8.60 11.66 21.33
C PRO A 124 8.53 10.14 21.40
N ALA A 125 8.58 9.56 22.60
CA ALA A 125 8.47 8.13 22.87
C ALA A 125 7.13 7.47 22.44
N LEU A 126 6.26 8.22 21.75
CA LEU A 126 5.03 7.76 21.09
C LEU A 126 5.28 6.67 20.00
N PHE A 127 6.55 6.40 19.69
CA PHE A 127 6.96 5.42 18.67
C PHE A 127 7.25 4.02 19.22
N ALA A 128 7.10 3.80 20.52
CA ALA A 128 7.39 2.51 21.13
C ALA A 128 6.38 1.39 20.78
N ASP A 129 5.26 1.72 20.13
CA ASP A 129 4.23 0.78 19.69
C ASP A 129 4.36 0.43 18.18
N LYS A 130 5.58 0.30 17.67
CA LYS A 130 5.83 -0.29 16.36
C LYS A 130 5.95 -1.81 16.43
N ASP A 131 5.02 -2.48 17.05
CA ASP A 131 4.67 -3.82 16.63
C ASP A 131 4.08 -3.69 15.22
N GLU A 132 4.46 -4.56 14.28
CA GLU A 132 3.88 -4.58 12.93
C GLU A 132 2.35 -4.52 13.00
N THR A 133 1.74 -5.19 13.99
CA THR A 133 0.31 -5.14 14.30
C THR A 133 -0.18 -3.71 14.55
N GLY A 134 0.52 -2.92 15.36
CA GLY A 134 0.15 -1.54 15.68
C GLY A 134 0.23 -0.60 14.47
N HIS A 135 1.21 -0.81 13.56
CA HIS A 135 1.32 -0.04 12.32
C HIS A 135 0.19 -0.37 11.34
N TYR A 136 -0.12 -1.68 11.14
CA TYR A 136 -1.25 -2.09 10.31
C TYR A 136 -2.59 -1.64 10.90
N ASP A 137 -2.74 -1.66 12.22
CA ASP A 137 -3.93 -1.14 12.90
C ASP A 137 -4.07 0.36 12.70
N LEU A 138 -2.98 1.13 12.73
CA LEU A 138 -2.99 2.56 12.49
C LEU A 138 -3.40 2.89 11.04
N LEU A 139 -2.84 2.18 10.05
CA LEU A 139 -3.24 2.30 8.65
C LEU A 139 -4.70 1.89 8.43
N SER A 140 -5.15 0.85 9.11
CA SER A 140 -6.54 0.40 9.08
C SER A 140 -7.48 1.42 9.71
N ALA A 141 -7.10 2.02 10.84
CA ALA A 141 -7.87 3.08 11.50
C ALA A 141 -7.95 4.34 10.63
N PHE A 142 -6.84 4.73 9.98
CA PHE A 142 -6.80 5.82 9.01
C PHE A 142 -7.79 5.59 7.86
N GLN A 143 -7.74 4.43 7.20
CA GLN A 143 -8.68 4.09 6.14
C GLN A 143 -10.13 4.05 6.62
N LYS A 144 -10.39 3.39 7.77
CA LYS A 144 -11.75 3.25 8.32
C LYS A 144 -12.36 4.57 8.73
N SER A 145 -11.58 5.52 9.24
CA SER A 145 -12.07 6.87 9.60
C SER A 145 -12.47 7.67 8.35
N ILE A 146 -11.68 7.62 7.27
CA ILE A 146 -12.06 8.24 5.99
C ILE A 146 -13.31 7.57 5.40
N ARG A 147 -13.36 6.23 5.40
CA ARG A 147 -14.52 5.44 4.95
C ARG A 147 -15.77 5.78 5.76
N GLY A 148 -15.63 5.96 7.07
CA GLY A 148 -16.69 6.34 8.00
C GLY A 148 -17.04 7.82 7.98
N SER A 149 -16.36 8.65 7.18
CA SER A 149 -16.57 10.10 7.07
C SER A 149 -16.31 10.87 8.37
N ASP A 150 -15.44 10.34 9.24
CA ASP A 150 -14.96 11.05 10.43
C ASP A 150 -13.67 11.82 10.11
N VAL A 151 -13.82 13.12 9.82
CA VAL A 151 -12.68 14.00 9.47
C VAL A 151 -11.68 14.13 10.61
N ASN A 152 -12.15 14.25 11.85
CA ASN A 152 -11.27 14.46 13.00
C ASN A 152 -10.43 13.20 13.28
N ALA A 153 -11.04 12.04 13.25
CA ALA A 153 -10.32 10.77 13.36
C ALA A 153 -9.35 10.57 12.21
N ALA A 154 -9.74 10.88 10.95
CA ALA A 154 -8.87 10.78 9.79
C ALA A 154 -7.63 11.67 9.92
N LEU A 155 -7.79 12.92 10.32
CA LEU A 155 -6.67 13.85 10.56
C LEU A 155 -5.81 13.43 11.75
N HIS A 156 -6.40 12.88 12.82
CA HIS A 156 -5.65 12.36 13.95
C HIS A 156 -4.75 11.18 13.55
N TYR A 157 -5.30 10.20 12.82
CA TYR A 157 -4.50 9.06 12.36
C TYR A 157 -3.49 9.45 11.28
N LEU A 158 -3.82 10.41 10.40
CA LEU A 158 -2.84 11.02 9.50
C LEU A 158 -1.67 11.62 10.27
N ALA A 159 -1.95 12.44 11.30
CA ALA A 159 -0.90 13.05 12.12
C ALA A 159 0.02 12.00 12.76
N ARG A 160 -0.55 10.90 13.28
CA ARG A 160 0.25 9.78 13.82
C ARG A 160 1.15 9.14 12.75
N LEU A 161 0.64 8.92 11.54
CA LEU A 161 1.42 8.38 10.42
C LEU A 161 2.52 9.35 9.96
N LEU A 162 2.24 10.66 9.95
CA LEU A 162 3.24 11.69 9.60
C LEU A 162 4.37 11.78 10.62
N VAL A 163 4.04 11.65 11.91
CA VAL A 163 5.04 11.65 13.00
C VAL A 163 6.00 10.46 12.86
N ILE A 164 5.57 9.33 12.30
CA ILE A 164 6.46 8.20 11.97
C ILE A 164 7.11 8.31 10.58
N GLU A 165 6.86 9.40 9.86
CA GLU A 165 7.42 9.69 8.54
C GLU A 165 7.12 8.61 7.47
N ASP A 166 6.00 7.89 7.61
CA ASP A 166 5.62 6.82 6.68
C ASP A 166 4.72 7.37 5.55
N LEU A 167 5.29 8.23 4.70
CA LEU A 167 4.60 8.85 3.58
C LEU A 167 4.17 7.83 2.53
N ASP A 168 4.97 6.81 2.26
CA ASP A 168 4.67 5.80 1.25
C ASP A 168 3.39 5.03 1.58
N SER A 169 3.22 4.63 2.83
CA SER A 169 1.99 3.95 3.27
C SER A 169 0.77 4.88 3.24
N ILE A 170 0.95 6.16 3.60
CA ILE A 170 -0.10 7.18 3.49
C ILE A 170 -0.55 7.30 2.02
N TYR A 171 0.37 7.51 1.08
CA TYR A 171 0.09 7.67 -0.35
C TYR A 171 -0.63 6.45 -0.93
N ARG A 172 -0.11 5.26 -0.62
CA ARG A 172 -0.75 4.00 -1.03
C ARG A 172 -2.18 3.87 -0.50
N ARG A 173 -2.41 4.19 0.77
CA ARG A 173 -3.76 4.12 1.37
C ARG A 173 -4.70 5.16 0.78
N MET A 174 -4.25 6.39 0.57
CA MET A 174 -5.06 7.43 -0.08
C MET A 174 -5.51 6.98 -1.47
N THR A 175 -4.61 6.43 -2.26
CA THR A 175 -4.92 5.90 -3.60
C THR A 175 -5.97 4.80 -3.53
N VAL A 176 -5.78 3.80 -2.65
CA VAL A 176 -6.77 2.72 -2.47
C VAL A 176 -8.13 3.28 -2.07
N ILE A 177 -8.20 4.17 -1.08
CA ILE A 177 -9.46 4.76 -0.60
C ILE A 177 -10.17 5.56 -1.71
N ALA A 178 -9.40 6.31 -2.51
CA ALA A 178 -9.96 7.12 -3.60
C ALA A 178 -10.71 6.27 -4.64
N TYR A 179 -10.20 5.09 -4.97
CA TYR A 179 -10.80 4.21 -5.97
C TYR A 179 -11.71 3.13 -5.39
N GLU A 180 -11.42 2.61 -4.18
CA GLU A 180 -12.22 1.57 -3.53
C GLU A 180 -13.43 2.15 -2.80
N ASP A 181 -13.22 3.11 -1.90
CA ASP A 181 -14.26 3.59 -0.98
C ASP A 181 -15.05 4.77 -1.55
N ILE A 182 -14.39 5.72 -2.23
CA ILE A 182 -15.03 6.89 -2.83
C ILE A 182 -15.50 6.55 -4.24
N GLY A 183 -14.63 6.02 -5.08
CA GLY A 183 -14.95 5.46 -6.39
C GLY A 183 -15.87 6.34 -7.24
N LEU A 184 -16.95 5.75 -7.73
CA LEU A 184 -17.91 6.43 -8.58
C LEU A 184 -18.76 7.50 -7.86
N ALA A 185 -18.68 7.59 -6.54
CA ALA A 185 -19.37 8.67 -5.83
C ALA A 185 -18.70 10.04 -6.05
N ASN A 186 -17.38 10.07 -6.20
CA ASN A 186 -16.61 11.26 -6.59
C ASN A 186 -15.40 10.85 -7.46
N PRO A 187 -15.58 10.67 -8.78
CA PRO A 187 -14.53 10.18 -9.66
C PRO A 187 -13.35 11.15 -9.82
N SER A 188 -13.49 12.42 -9.42
CA SER A 188 -12.39 13.39 -9.43
C SER A 188 -11.39 13.16 -8.30
N MET A 189 -11.70 12.30 -7.33
CA MET A 189 -10.84 12.08 -6.16
C MET A 189 -9.54 11.36 -6.52
N GLY A 190 -9.55 10.39 -7.43
CA GLY A 190 -8.33 9.72 -7.91
C GLY A 190 -7.29 10.70 -8.41
N PRO A 191 -7.59 11.50 -9.46
CA PRO A 191 -6.67 12.54 -9.96
C PRO A 191 -6.25 13.57 -8.90
N LYS A 192 -7.12 13.93 -7.94
CA LYS A 192 -6.77 14.83 -6.84
C LYS A 192 -5.75 14.21 -5.88
N VAL A 193 -5.90 12.93 -5.58
CA VAL A 193 -4.92 12.20 -4.75
C VAL A 193 -3.57 12.13 -5.44
N ASP A 194 -3.53 11.83 -6.74
CA ASP A 194 -2.29 11.84 -7.51
C ASP A 194 -1.64 13.24 -7.52
N ALA A 195 -2.42 14.30 -7.70
CA ALA A 195 -1.92 15.67 -7.63
C ALA A 195 -1.40 16.03 -6.22
N CYS A 196 -2.06 15.56 -5.17
CA CYS A 196 -1.61 15.73 -3.78
C CYS A 196 -0.27 15.03 -3.55
N ILE A 197 -0.13 13.78 -3.96
CA ILE A 197 1.11 13.00 -3.82
C ILE A 197 2.26 13.73 -4.53
N ASN A 198 2.06 14.13 -5.78
CA ASN A 198 3.07 14.89 -6.54
C ASN A 198 3.43 16.24 -5.86
N ALA A 199 2.47 16.92 -5.24
CA ALA A 199 2.74 18.14 -4.50
C ALA A 199 3.59 17.86 -3.25
N CYS A 200 3.25 16.80 -2.48
CA CYS A 200 4.01 16.38 -1.31
C CYS A 200 5.46 16.04 -1.64
N GLU A 201 5.69 15.30 -2.74
CA GLU A 201 7.03 14.93 -3.19
C GLU A 201 7.88 16.15 -3.59
N ARG A 202 7.23 17.20 -4.16
CA ARG A 202 7.93 18.43 -4.54
C ARG A 202 8.33 19.31 -3.38
N VAL A 203 7.45 19.43 -2.37
CA VAL A 203 7.69 20.36 -1.25
C VAL A 203 8.43 19.69 -0.10
N GLY A 204 8.24 18.36 0.09
CA GLY A 204 8.83 17.61 1.20
C GLY A 204 8.20 17.94 2.56
N MET A 205 8.73 17.33 3.61
CA MET A 205 8.33 17.65 4.98
C MET A 205 9.08 18.90 5.46
N PRO A 206 8.46 19.78 6.26
CA PRO A 206 7.10 19.65 6.85
C PRO A 206 5.96 20.14 5.96
N GLU A 207 6.22 20.81 4.84
CA GLU A 207 5.20 21.45 3.99
C GLU A 207 4.23 20.46 3.35
N ALA A 208 4.61 19.18 3.17
CA ALA A 208 3.74 18.12 2.68
C ALA A 208 2.45 17.93 3.52
N MET A 209 2.47 18.37 4.79
CA MET A 209 1.27 18.37 5.63
C MET A 209 0.13 19.24 5.06
N ILE A 210 0.45 20.29 4.29
CA ILE A 210 -0.54 21.23 3.74
C ILE A 210 -1.42 20.54 2.69
N PRO A 211 -0.90 20.00 1.58
CA PRO A 211 -1.72 19.30 0.59
C PRO A 211 -2.39 18.05 1.18
N LEU A 212 -1.73 17.33 2.08
CA LEU A 212 -2.33 16.17 2.75
C LEU A 212 -3.56 16.54 3.57
N SER A 213 -3.50 17.59 4.40
CA SER A 213 -4.63 18.00 5.24
C SER A 213 -5.86 18.35 4.41
N VAL A 214 -5.69 19.09 3.32
CA VAL A 214 -6.77 19.48 2.39
C VAL A 214 -7.39 18.24 1.75
N THR A 215 -6.54 17.36 1.19
CA THR A 215 -7.02 16.20 0.45
C THR A 215 -7.69 15.19 1.37
N ILE A 216 -7.15 14.90 2.54
CA ILE A 216 -7.76 13.97 3.52
C ILE A 216 -9.10 14.51 4.03
N THR A 217 -9.22 15.81 4.28
CA THR A 217 -10.48 16.43 4.65
C THR A 217 -11.54 16.23 3.56
N GLU A 218 -11.20 16.49 2.30
CA GLU A 218 -12.11 16.28 1.18
C GLU A 218 -12.45 14.80 0.98
N MET A 219 -11.49 13.90 1.12
CA MET A 219 -11.72 12.46 1.04
C MET A 219 -12.69 11.96 2.11
N ALA A 220 -12.52 12.42 3.36
CA ALA A 220 -13.40 12.05 4.46
C ALA A 220 -14.84 12.55 4.24
N LEU A 221 -15.01 13.76 3.72
CA LEU A 221 -16.33 14.35 3.44
C LEU A 221 -16.95 13.96 2.10
N SER A 222 -16.18 13.33 1.20
CA SER A 222 -16.72 12.83 -0.07
C SER A 222 -17.76 11.74 0.16
N PRO A 223 -18.83 11.69 -0.66
CA PRO A 223 -19.72 10.53 -0.67
C PRO A 223 -18.94 9.26 -1.00
N LYS A 224 -19.42 8.11 -0.55
CA LYS A 224 -18.74 6.82 -0.68
C LYS A 224 -19.53 5.88 -1.58
N SER A 225 -18.83 5.22 -2.52
CA SER A 225 -19.40 4.13 -3.31
C SER A 225 -18.30 3.16 -3.75
N ASN A 226 -18.34 1.95 -3.27
CA ASN A 226 -17.50 0.86 -3.73
C ASN A 226 -18.18 -0.03 -4.80
N SER A 227 -19.21 0.49 -5.49
CA SER A 227 -20.02 -0.28 -6.43
C SER A 227 -19.19 -0.90 -7.57
N ALA A 228 -18.23 -0.15 -8.13
CA ALA A 228 -17.36 -0.63 -9.20
C ALA A 228 -16.38 -1.71 -8.70
N TYR A 229 -15.75 -1.49 -7.54
CA TYR A 229 -14.87 -2.47 -6.91
C TYR A 229 -15.60 -3.78 -6.59
N SER A 230 -16.78 -3.69 -5.95
CA SER A 230 -17.61 -4.85 -5.62
C SER A 230 -18.04 -5.61 -6.88
N ALA A 231 -18.39 -4.90 -7.97
CA ALA A 231 -18.77 -5.52 -9.23
C ALA A 231 -17.62 -6.36 -9.83
N LEU A 232 -16.40 -5.82 -9.85
CA LEU A 232 -15.25 -6.56 -10.36
C LEU A 232 -14.90 -7.74 -9.43
N HIS A 233 -14.97 -7.54 -8.11
CA HIS A 233 -14.70 -8.60 -7.12
C HIS A 233 -15.69 -9.76 -7.27
N ASP A 234 -16.98 -9.47 -7.46
CA ASP A 234 -18.02 -10.50 -7.70
C ASP A 234 -17.76 -11.26 -9.02
N ALA A 235 -17.30 -10.56 -10.07
CA ALA A 235 -16.94 -11.20 -11.33
C ALA A 235 -15.73 -12.14 -11.19
N ILE A 236 -14.68 -11.71 -10.46
CA ILE A 236 -13.52 -12.55 -10.17
C ILE A 236 -13.94 -13.79 -9.39
N LYS A 237 -14.75 -13.62 -8.35
CA LYS A 237 -15.24 -14.72 -7.53
C LYS A 237 -16.05 -15.74 -8.33
N ASP A 238 -16.86 -15.28 -9.30
CA ASP A 238 -17.59 -16.19 -10.20
C ASP A 238 -16.60 -17.04 -11.04
N ILE A 239 -15.57 -16.43 -11.60
CA ILE A 239 -14.55 -17.13 -12.39
C ILE A 239 -13.78 -18.15 -11.52
N GLU A 240 -13.37 -17.76 -10.33
CA GLU A 240 -12.70 -18.65 -9.36
C GLU A 240 -13.58 -19.82 -8.92
N SER A 241 -14.90 -19.62 -8.94
CA SER A 241 -15.89 -20.68 -8.64
C SER A 241 -16.16 -21.62 -9.84
N GLY A 242 -15.42 -21.48 -10.93
CA GLY A 242 -15.52 -22.33 -12.13
C GLY A 242 -16.48 -21.80 -13.20
N ASN A 243 -17.04 -20.60 -13.06
CA ASN A 243 -17.93 -19.97 -14.03
C ASN A 243 -17.16 -19.28 -15.19
N ASN A 244 -16.13 -19.93 -15.70
CA ASN A 244 -15.34 -19.43 -16.82
C ASN A 244 -15.88 -20.02 -18.14
N TYR A 245 -16.87 -19.34 -18.73
CA TYR A 245 -17.54 -19.77 -19.94
C TYR A 245 -16.90 -19.20 -21.21
N PRO A 246 -17.07 -19.87 -22.39
CA PRO A 246 -16.54 -19.39 -23.67
C PRO A 246 -17.05 -17.98 -24.02
N ILE A 247 -16.19 -17.21 -24.67
CA ILE A 247 -16.55 -15.90 -25.24
C ILE A 247 -17.59 -16.10 -26.34
N PRO A 248 -18.70 -15.32 -26.37
CA PRO A 248 -19.71 -15.39 -27.42
C PRO A 248 -19.10 -15.17 -28.81
N GLU A 249 -19.61 -15.91 -29.82
CA GLU A 249 -19.13 -15.80 -31.20
C GLU A 249 -19.22 -14.37 -31.74
N THR A 250 -20.24 -13.63 -31.34
CA THR A 250 -20.51 -12.26 -31.77
C THR A 250 -19.35 -11.29 -31.49
N ILE A 251 -18.50 -11.53 -30.48
CA ILE A 251 -17.43 -10.62 -30.08
C ILE A 251 -16.02 -11.26 -30.12
N ARG A 252 -15.86 -12.41 -30.78
CA ARG A 252 -14.54 -13.00 -31.05
C ARG A 252 -13.79 -12.17 -32.09
N ILE A 253 -12.47 -12.29 -32.10
CA ILE A 253 -11.60 -11.55 -33.05
C ILE A 253 -11.93 -11.83 -34.49
N ASP A 254 -12.32 -13.07 -34.81
CA ASP A 254 -12.67 -13.57 -36.14
C ASP A 254 -14.16 -13.50 -36.46
N SER A 255 -14.95 -12.81 -35.65
CA SER A 255 -16.39 -12.72 -35.81
C SER A 255 -16.78 -11.95 -37.07
N THR A 256 -17.56 -12.62 -37.95
CA THR A 256 -18.17 -12.01 -39.15
C THR A 256 -19.53 -11.38 -38.87
N ILE A 257 -20.08 -11.60 -37.67
CA ILE A 257 -21.42 -11.14 -37.26
C ILE A 257 -21.36 -10.00 -36.22
N TYR A 258 -20.14 -9.54 -35.88
CA TYR A 258 -19.95 -8.42 -34.95
C TYR A 258 -20.54 -7.12 -35.55
N LYS A 259 -21.36 -6.45 -34.77
CA LYS A 259 -21.93 -5.14 -35.13
C LYS A 259 -21.11 -4.05 -34.43
N TYR A 260 -20.44 -3.18 -35.19
CA TYR A 260 -19.63 -2.10 -34.66
C TYR A 260 -20.54 -0.96 -34.15
N PRO A 261 -20.54 -0.66 -32.83
CA PRO A 261 -21.51 0.28 -32.25
C PRO A 261 -21.49 1.68 -32.86
N HIS A 262 -20.32 2.17 -33.33
CA HIS A 262 -20.18 3.50 -33.90
C HIS A 262 -20.91 3.65 -35.25
N ASP A 263 -21.26 2.57 -35.94
CA ASP A 263 -22.04 2.61 -37.18
C ASP A 263 -23.54 2.82 -36.91
N TYR A 264 -23.96 2.80 -35.64
CA TYR A 264 -25.36 2.88 -35.22
C TYR A 264 -25.65 4.19 -34.51
N LYS A 265 -26.88 4.69 -34.62
CA LYS A 265 -27.31 5.95 -34.01
C LYS A 265 -27.13 5.89 -32.48
N GLY A 266 -26.38 6.84 -31.96
CA GLY A 266 -26.04 6.94 -30.52
C GLY A 266 -24.98 5.97 -30.04
N SER A 267 -24.34 5.24 -30.95
CA SER A 267 -23.29 4.24 -30.65
C SER A 267 -23.77 3.11 -29.76
N TYR A 268 -25.03 2.73 -29.88
CA TYR A 268 -25.64 1.56 -29.22
C TYR A 268 -26.16 0.56 -30.23
N VAL A 269 -25.85 -0.70 -30.00
CA VAL A 269 -26.36 -1.81 -30.84
C VAL A 269 -26.72 -3.00 -29.97
N VAL A 270 -27.77 -3.70 -30.38
CA VAL A 270 -28.21 -4.92 -29.71
C VAL A 270 -27.40 -6.08 -30.24
N GLN A 271 -26.56 -6.60 -29.41
CA GLN A 271 -25.81 -7.85 -29.59
C GLN A 271 -25.42 -8.43 -28.23
N GLN A 272 -25.08 -9.70 -28.21
CA GLN A 272 -24.71 -10.38 -27.00
C GLN A 272 -23.22 -10.14 -26.70
N TYR A 273 -22.92 -9.73 -25.47
CA TYR A 273 -21.58 -9.52 -24.94
C TYR A 273 -21.20 -10.51 -23.84
N MET A 274 -22.19 -11.01 -23.09
CA MET A 274 -21.97 -11.98 -22.02
C MET A 274 -22.02 -13.41 -22.57
N PRO A 275 -21.24 -14.35 -21.97
CA PRO A 275 -21.42 -15.78 -22.23
C PRO A 275 -22.87 -16.22 -22.02
N ASP A 276 -23.32 -17.27 -22.75
CA ASP A 276 -24.69 -17.75 -22.71
C ASP A 276 -25.20 -18.04 -21.31
N ASN A 277 -24.35 -18.67 -20.48
CA ASN A 277 -24.72 -19.06 -19.12
C ASN A 277 -24.74 -17.86 -18.15
N LEU A 278 -24.21 -16.70 -18.56
CA LEU A 278 -24.13 -15.48 -17.75
C LEU A 278 -24.96 -14.32 -18.30
N ILE A 279 -25.82 -14.55 -19.31
CA ILE A 279 -26.54 -13.51 -20.03
C ILE A 279 -27.40 -12.62 -19.14
N ASN A 280 -27.89 -13.16 -18.02
CA ASN A 280 -28.72 -12.43 -17.04
C ASN A 280 -27.94 -11.99 -15.80
N LYS A 281 -26.62 -12.23 -15.76
CA LYS A 281 -25.79 -11.86 -14.61
C LYS A 281 -25.60 -10.37 -14.54
N ILE A 282 -25.78 -9.79 -13.35
CA ILE A 282 -25.61 -8.37 -13.08
C ILE A 282 -24.54 -8.25 -11.99
N TYR A 283 -23.36 -7.72 -12.35
CA TYR A 283 -22.30 -7.41 -11.40
C TYR A 283 -22.41 -5.98 -10.88
N TYR A 284 -22.55 -4.99 -11.79
CA TYR A 284 -22.61 -3.59 -11.39
C TYR A 284 -24.00 -3.24 -10.82
N LYS A 285 -23.99 -2.82 -9.54
CA LYS A 285 -25.15 -2.37 -8.79
C LYS A 285 -24.86 -1.00 -8.21
N PRO A 286 -25.34 0.10 -8.80
CA PRO A 286 -25.04 1.46 -8.35
C PRO A 286 -25.58 1.71 -6.93
N LYS A 287 -24.83 2.42 -6.11
CA LYS A 287 -25.21 2.77 -4.72
C LYS A 287 -26.02 4.05 -4.61
N LEU A 288 -26.04 4.86 -5.66
CA LEU A 288 -26.79 6.12 -5.75
C LEU A 288 -26.45 7.16 -4.68
N THR A 289 -25.27 7.10 -4.09
CA THR A 289 -24.81 7.97 -3.01
C THR A 289 -24.41 9.38 -3.46
N SER A 290 -24.27 9.58 -4.79
CA SER A 290 -23.93 10.87 -5.38
C SER A 290 -24.74 11.12 -6.64
N LYS A 291 -24.84 12.42 -7.03
CA LYS A 291 -25.47 12.82 -8.31
C LYS A 291 -24.77 12.20 -9.52
N TYR A 292 -23.45 12.04 -9.45
CA TYR A 292 -22.68 11.43 -10.55
C TYR A 292 -23.07 9.97 -10.73
N GLU A 293 -23.07 9.17 -9.68
CA GLU A 293 -23.44 7.74 -9.77
C GLU A 293 -24.93 7.55 -10.10
N GLN A 294 -25.82 8.44 -9.63
CA GLN A 294 -27.23 8.47 -10.03
C GLN A 294 -27.36 8.67 -11.54
N ASN A 295 -26.60 9.60 -12.13
CA ASN A 295 -26.61 9.80 -13.57
C ASN A 295 -26.09 8.58 -14.34
N LEU A 296 -25.03 7.91 -13.87
CA LEU A 296 -24.55 6.67 -14.48
C LEU A 296 -25.62 5.57 -14.43
N ALA A 297 -26.34 5.44 -13.32
CA ALA A 297 -27.42 4.50 -13.17
C ALA A 297 -28.58 4.78 -14.16
N LEU A 298 -28.93 6.04 -14.37
CA LEU A 298 -29.94 6.45 -15.36
C LEU A 298 -29.50 6.12 -16.79
N ILE A 299 -28.23 6.35 -17.11
CA ILE A 299 -27.64 5.98 -18.41
C ILE A 299 -27.71 4.47 -18.60
N ASP A 300 -27.31 3.67 -17.63
CA ASP A 300 -27.37 2.20 -17.70
C ASP A 300 -28.81 1.69 -17.92
N GLN A 301 -29.76 2.24 -17.17
CA GLN A 301 -31.18 1.91 -17.35
C GLN A 301 -31.70 2.27 -18.75
N ARG A 302 -31.28 3.45 -19.27
CA ARG A 302 -31.66 3.88 -20.63
C ARG A 302 -31.10 2.94 -21.69
N ILE A 303 -29.84 2.55 -21.56
CA ILE A 303 -29.20 1.60 -22.48
C ILE A 303 -29.92 0.25 -22.45
N LYS A 304 -30.27 -0.26 -21.29
CA LYS A 304 -31.04 -1.51 -21.13
C LYS A 304 -32.39 -1.44 -21.84
N LYS A 305 -33.13 -0.36 -21.65
CA LYS A 305 -34.42 -0.15 -22.35
C LYS A 305 -34.29 -0.11 -23.87
N ILE A 306 -33.25 0.58 -24.39
CA ILE A 306 -32.97 0.61 -25.83
C ILE A 306 -32.71 -0.82 -26.35
N LYS A 307 -31.92 -1.60 -25.62
CA LYS A 307 -31.62 -2.99 -26.00
C LYS A 307 -32.85 -3.93 -25.93
N GLU A 308 -33.77 -3.69 -25.02
CA GLU A 308 -35.03 -4.46 -24.89
C GLU A 308 -36.03 -4.14 -26.00
N GLN A 309 -36.12 -2.88 -26.41
CA GLN A 309 -37.06 -2.43 -27.47
C GLN A 309 -36.62 -2.82 -28.89
N SER A 310 -35.36 -3.23 -29.05
CA SER A 310 -34.81 -3.59 -30.36
C SER A 310 -34.75 -5.11 -30.57
N LYS A 311 -35.31 -5.89 -29.64
CA LYS A 311 -35.63 -7.31 -29.79
C LYS A 311 -36.98 -7.49 -30.44
#